data_7ff3d697ed8043dd988bd2014cf020f6
#
_entry.id   7ff3d697ed8043dd988bd2014cf020f6
#
_cell.length_a   1.000
_cell.length_b   1.000
_cell.length_c   1.000
_cell.angle_alpha   90.00
_cell.angle_beta   90.00
_cell.angle_gamma   90.00
#
_symmetry.space_group_name_H-M   'P 1'
#
loop_
_entity.id
_entity.type
_entity.pdbx_description
1 polymer ?
#
loop_
_entity_poly.entity_id
_entity_poly.type
_entity_poly.pdbx_seq_one_letter_code
_entity_poly.pdbx_strand_id
1 'polypeptide(L)'
;MKSQSEFESEMYFIKKKIILTIAFVISLLPMLLNQYGGMKGVQEISGLINLYNPIGIISVLFFIIGVWIPFKNKKINKVFGGLGVVGIVISEIYNFFTWHIMNITGKMSIHNSIEFAFPEFYVGLVISLIMIAVYFCIDKIVKE
;
A
#
# COMPACT_ATOMS: atom_id res chain seq x y z
N MET A 1 5.85 -10.97 38.45
CA MET A 1 4.68 -10.16 38.05
C MET A 1 5.16 -8.97 37.18
N LYS A 2 4.64 -8.80 35.99
CA LYS A 2 4.92 -7.59 35.17
C LYS A 2 4.33 -6.38 35.88
N SER A 3 5.03 -5.24 35.83
CA SER A 3 4.49 -4.00 36.37
C SER A 3 3.31 -3.50 35.51
N GLN A 4 2.41 -2.72 36.11
CA GLN A 4 1.25 -2.16 35.40
C GLN A 4 1.70 -1.33 34.17
N SER A 5 2.80 -0.60 34.29
CA SER A 5 3.38 0.19 33.19
C SER A 5 3.92 -0.68 32.03
N GLU A 6 4.45 -1.87 32.31
CA GLU A 6 4.88 -2.81 31.28
C GLU A 6 3.67 -3.38 30.51
N PHE A 7 2.59 -3.71 31.24
CA PHE A 7 1.36 -4.20 30.62
C PHE A 7 0.71 -3.13 29.72
N GLU A 8 0.64 -1.89 30.14
CA GLU A 8 0.10 -0.78 29.36
C GLU A 8 0.93 -0.53 28.08
N SER A 9 2.26 -0.60 28.20
CA SER A 9 3.13 -0.42 27.03
C SER A 9 2.99 -1.55 26.01
N GLU A 10 2.88 -2.80 26.46
CA GLU A 10 2.66 -3.95 25.57
C GLU A 10 1.30 -3.82 24.85
N MET A 11 0.25 -3.44 25.56
CA MET A 11 -1.07 -3.26 25.00
C MET A 11 -1.10 -2.13 23.94
N TYR A 12 -0.38 -1.04 24.20
CA TYR A 12 -0.20 0.04 23.22
C TYR A 12 0.44 -0.47 21.93
N PHE A 13 1.53 -1.23 22.03
CA PHE A 13 2.21 -1.79 20.85
C PHE A 13 1.33 -2.75 20.06
N ILE A 14 0.54 -3.58 20.74
CA ILE A 14 -0.39 -4.51 20.08
C ILE A 14 -1.49 -3.74 19.35
N LYS A 15 -2.13 -2.77 19.99
CA LYS A 15 -3.14 -1.91 19.38
C LYS A 15 -2.62 -1.22 18.12
N LYS A 16 -1.42 -0.64 18.20
CA LYS A 16 -0.77 0.02 17.07
C LYS A 16 -0.59 -0.93 15.88
N LYS A 17 -0.08 -2.15 16.11
CA LYS A 17 0.12 -3.16 15.06
C LYS A 17 -1.20 -3.54 14.40
N ILE A 18 -2.25 -3.78 15.20
CA ILE A 18 -3.57 -4.15 14.70
C ILE A 18 -4.16 -3.02 13.84
N ILE A 19 -4.14 -1.79 14.32
CA ILE A 19 -4.67 -0.63 13.59
C ILE A 19 -3.93 -0.45 12.27
N LEU A 20 -2.59 -0.54 12.26
CA LEU A 20 -1.80 -0.42 11.03
C LEU A 20 -2.12 -1.55 10.04
N THR A 21 -2.29 -2.78 10.52
CA THR A 21 -2.62 -3.91 9.67
C THR A 21 -4.00 -3.75 9.06
N ILE A 22 -5.00 -3.36 9.85
CA ILE A 22 -6.36 -3.12 9.36
C ILE A 22 -6.36 -1.98 8.33
N ALA A 23 -5.71 -0.86 8.63
CA ALA A 23 -5.62 0.27 7.72
C ALA A 23 -4.92 -0.11 6.40
N PHE A 24 -3.85 -0.90 6.48
CA PHE A 24 -3.14 -1.39 5.30
C PHE A 24 -4.03 -2.32 4.46
N VAL A 25 -4.73 -3.26 5.06
CA VAL A 25 -5.66 -4.16 4.35
C VAL A 25 -6.77 -3.33 3.68
N ILE A 26 -7.35 -2.35 4.40
CA ILE A 26 -8.36 -1.45 3.82
C ILE A 26 -7.81 -0.69 2.62
N SER A 27 -6.55 -0.23 2.68
CA SER A 27 -5.93 0.49 1.56
C SER A 27 -5.72 -0.37 0.32
N LEU A 28 -5.69 -1.69 0.45
CA LEU A 28 -5.58 -2.61 -0.68
C LEU A 28 -6.93 -2.99 -1.31
N LEU A 29 -8.07 -2.74 -0.63
CA LEU A 29 -9.39 -3.14 -1.14
C LEU A 29 -9.73 -2.55 -2.52
N PRO A 30 -9.41 -1.29 -2.85
CA PRO A 30 -9.66 -0.75 -4.19
C PRO A 30 -8.94 -1.49 -5.32
N MET A 31 -7.87 -2.24 -5.00
CA MET A 31 -7.15 -3.05 -5.98
C MET A 31 -7.93 -4.28 -6.46
N LEU A 32 -9.01 -4.65 -5.75
CA LEU A 32 -9.93 -5.70 -6.20
C LEU A 32 -10.81 -5.25 -7.36
N LEU A 33 -10.94 -3.94 -7.57
CA LEU A 33 -11.74 -3.36 -8.64
C LEU A 33 -10.92 -3.31 -9.94
N ASN A 34 -11.63 -3.25 -11.08
CA ASN A 34 -10.98 -3.00 -12.37
C ASN A 34 -10.45 -1.57 -12.39
N GLN A 35 -9.16 -1.44 -12.58
CA GLN A 35 -8.47 -0.13 -12.56
C GLN A 35 -8.00 0.31 -13.94
N TYR A 36 -7.88 -0.63 -14.88
CA TYR A 36 -7.35 -0.36 -16.21
C TYR A 36 -8.17 -1.06 -17.28
N GLY A 37 -8.34 -0.41 -18.44
CA GLY A 37 -9.08 -0.95 -19.57
C GLY A 37 -9.73 0.14 -20.43
N GLY A 38 -11.01 -0.04 -20.76
CA GLY A 38 -11.80 0.95 -21.48
C GLY A 38 -11.64 0.96 -22.99
N MET A 39 -10.81 0.08 -23.55
CA MET A 39 -10.63 -0.05 -24.99
C MET A 39 -11.36 -1.28 -25.53
N LYS A 40 -12.10 -1.12 -26.65
CA LYS A 40 -12.85 -2.22 -27.28
C LYS A 40 -11.90 -3.36 -27.68
N GLY A 41 -12.14 -4.56 -27.16
CA GLY A 41 -11.33 -5.75 -27.40
C GLY A 41 -10.14 -5.94 -26.45
N VAL A 42 -9.93 -5.04 -25.49
CA VAL A 42 -8.94 -5.19 -24.44
C VAL A 42 -9.62 -5.63 -23.14
N GLN A 43 -9.08 -6.67 -22.51
CA GLN A 43 -9.60 -7.14 -21.23
C GLN A 43 -9.34 -6.09 -20.13
N GLU A 44 -10.36 -5.82 -19.33
CA GLU A 44 -10.21 -5.01 -18.13
C GLU A 44 -9.32 -5.71 -17.11
N ILE A 45 -8.44 -4.95 -16.47
CA ILE A 45 -7.47 -5.47 -15.51
C ILE A 45 -7.73 -4.86 -14.13
N SER A 46 -7.86 -5.73 -13.13
CA SER A 46 -8.00 -5.29 -11.76
C SER A 46 -6.70 -4.69 -11.21
N GLY A 47 -6.82 -3.83 -10.19
CA GLY A 47 -5.69 -3.26 -9.49
C GLY A 47 -4.80 -4.28 -8.77
N LEU A 48 -5.19 -5.56 -8.70
CA LEU A 48 -4.35 -6.64 -8.15
C LEU A 48 -3.01 -6.76 -8.88
N ILE A 49 -2.92 -6.30 -10.14
CA ILE A 49 -1.63 -6.23 -10.84
C ILE A 49 -0.59 -5.43 -10.07
N ASN A 50 -1.02 -4.46 -9.25
CA ASN A 50 -0.13 -3.66 -8.40
C ASN A 50 0.50 -4.49 -7.28
N LEU A 51 -0.16 -5.57 -6.85
CA LEU A 51 0.37 -6.48 -5.82
C LEU A 51 1.19 -7.63 -6.42
N TYR A 52 0.88 -8.05 -7.65
CA TYR A 52 1.57 -9.19 -8.29
C TYR A 52 2.90 -8.81 -8.92
N ASN A 53 3.17 -7.54 -9.16
CA ASN A 53 4.49 -7.14 -9.64
C ASN A 53 5.54 -7.22 -8.50
N PRO A 54 6.84 -7.34 -8.83
CA PRO A 54 7.89 -7.47 -7.82
C PRO A 54 7.90 -6.33 -6.78
N ILE A 55 7.59 -5.09 -7.20
CA ILE A 55 7.55 -3.92 -6.31
C ILE A 55 6.44 -4.10 -5.27
N GLY A 56 5.24 -4.51 -5.72
CA GLY A 56 4.10 -4.76 -4.83
C GLY A 56 4.37 -5.88 -3.83
N ILE A 57 4.89 -7.02 -4.29
CA ILE A 57 5.24 -8.15 -3.42
C ILE A 57 6.25 -7.73 -2.35
N ILE A 58 7.34 -7.09 -2.75
CA ILE A 58 8.38 -6.60 -1.82
C ILE A 58 7.79 -5.60 -0.83
N SER A 59 6.90 -4.74 -1.28
CA SER A 59 6.25 -3.72 -0.44
C SER A 59 5.39 -4.35 0.65
N VAL A 60 4.58 -5.35 0.31
CA VAL A 60 3.79 -6.11 1.30
C VAL A 60 4.70 -6.81 2.31
N LEU A 61 5.77 -7.46 1.85
CA LEU A 61 6.75 -8.10 2.73
C LEU A 61 7.42 -7.09 3.68
N PHE A 62 7.84 -5.94 3.16
CA PHE A 62 8.45 -4.89 3.97
C PHE A 62 7.48 -4.33 5.02
N PHE A 63 6.20 -4.15 4.66
CA PHE A 63 5.18 -3.75 5.62
C PHE A 63 5.03 -4.79 6.74
N ILE A 64 4.90 -6.07 6.40
CA ILE A 64 4.77 -7.16 7.39
C ILE A 64 6.00 -7.21 8.30
N ILE A 65 7.19 -7.17 7.72
CA ILE A 65 8.46 -7.17 8.48
C ILE A 65 8.50 -5.96 9.43
N GLY A 66 8.19 -4.77 8.92
CA GLY A 66 8.26 -3.53 9.70
C GLY A 66 7.25 -3.46 10.85
N VAL A 67 6.07 -4.03 10.68
CA VAL A 67 5.01 -3.98 11.69
C VAL A 67 5.10 -5.15 12.68
N TRP A 68 5.39 -6.36 12.21
CA TRP A 68 5.24 -7.57 13.02
C TRP A 68 6.54 -8.13 13.58
N ILE A 69 7.69 -7.96 12.88
CA ILE A 69 8.97 -8.46 13.35
C ILE A 69 9.61 -7.46 14.33
N PRO A 70 9.85 -7.84 15.59
CA PRO A 70 10.47 -6.95 16.56
C PRO A 70 11.98 -6.87 16.34
N PHE A 71 12.48 -5.76 15.83
CA PHE A 71 13.91 -5.46 15.80
C PHE A 71 14.32 -4.74 17.09
N LYS A 72 15.56 -4.98 17.55
CA LYS A 72 16.15 -4.25 18.70
C LYS A 72 16.12 -2.74 18.47
N ASN A 73 16.36 -2.30 17.23
CA ASN A 73 16.31 -0.90 16.86
C ASN A 73 14.93 -0.57 16.23
N LYS A 74 14.09 0.14 16.98
CA LYS A 74 12.76 0.56 16.54
C LYS A 74 12.76 1.42 15.27
N LYS A 75 13.88 2.09 14.93
CA LYS A 75 14.00 2.85 13.67
C LYS A 75 13.96 1.90 12.46
N ILE A 76 14.53 0.70 12.58
CA ILE A 76 14.51 -0.31 11.52
C ILE A 76 13.06 -0.70 11.20
N ASN A 77 12.24 -0.98 12.23
CA ASN A 77 10.82 -1.26 12.04
C ASN A 77 10.11 -0.13 11.29
N LYS A 78 10.37 1.12 11.70
CA LYS A 78 9.75 2.28 11.06
C LYS A 78 10.16 2.43 9.60
N VAL A 79 11.42 2.16 9.27
CA VAL A 79 11.93 2.22 7.90
C VAL A 79 11.31 1.12 7.05
N PHE A 80 11.34 -0.14 7.49
CA PHE A 80 10.75 -1.24 6.71
C PHE A 80 9.26 -1.05 6.46
N GLY A 81 8.49 -0.75 7.50
CA GLY A 81 7.06 -0.52 7.34
C GLY A 81 6.75 0.71 6.47
N GLY A 82 7.56 1.78 6.59
CA GLY A 82 7.46 2.97 5.75
C GLY A 82 7.75 2.65 4.28
N LEU A 83 8.81 1.89 3.99
CA LEU A 83 9.12 1.40 2.64
C LEU A 83 7.99 0.53 2.09
N GLY A 84 7.34 -0.27 2.95
CA GLY A 84 6.20 -1.07 2.56
C GLY A 84 5.04 -0.22 2.05
N VAL A 85 4.57 0.77 2.85
CA VAL A 85 3.43 1.60 2.44
C VAL A 85 3.75 2.53 1.26
N VAL A 86 4.96 3.08 1.20
CA VAL A 86 5.41 3.92 0.07
C VAL A 86 5.57 3.07 -1.19
N GLY A 87 6.09 1.85 -1.06
CA GLY A 87 6.30 0.94 -2.18
C GLY A 87 5.00 0.52 -2.86
N ILE A 88 3.88 0.41 -2.14
CA ILE A 88 2.55 0.18 -2.75
C ILE A 88 2.20 1.33 -3.69
N VAL A 89 2.36 2.58 -3.27
CA VAL A 89 2.11 3.76 -4.12
C VAL A 89 3.03 3.76 -5.35
N ILE A 90 4.30 3.42 -5.16
CA ILE A 90 5.25 3.30 -6.29
C ILE A 90 4.79 2.23 -7.26
N SER A 91 4.29 1.09 -6.77
CA SER A 91 3.75 0.01 -7.60
C SER A 91 2.52 0.46 -8.41
N GLU A 92 1.60 1.20 -7.79
CA GLU A 92 0.42 1.76 -8.48
C GLU A 92 0.85 2.74 -9.60
N ILE A 93 1.77 3.66 -9.29
CA ILE A 93 2.28 4.62 -10.27
C ILE A 93 3.05 3.90 -11.40
N TYR A 94 3.87 2.89 -11.06
CA TYR A 94 4.58 2.10 -12.05
C TYR A 94 3.62 1.43 -13.03
N ASN A 95 2.58 0.74 -12.54
CA ASN A 95 1.60 0.10 -13.39
C ASN A 95 0.77 1.11 -14.18
N PHE A 96 0.39 2.25 -13.59
CA PHE A 96 -0.29 3.32 -14.30
C PHE A 96 0.42 3.74 -15.60
N PHE A 97 1.76 3.79 -15.56
CA PHE A 97 2.54 4.16 -16.74
C PHE A 97 2.88 2.99 -17.66
N THR A 98 2.90 1.77 -17.16
CA THR A 98 3.49 0.65 -17.91
C THR A 98 2.50 -0.38 -18.40
N TRP A 99 1.34 -0.56 -17.75
CA TRP A 99 0.42 -1.65 -18.09
C TRP A 99 -0.08 -1.58 -19.54
N HIS A 100 -0.35 -0.37 -20.07
CA HIS A 100 -0.83 -0.19 -21.44
C HIS A 100 0.27 -0.38 -22.50
N ILE A 101 1.54 -0.24 -22.11
CA ILE A 101 2.66 -0.42 -23.04
C ILE A 101 2.67 -1.85 -23.57
N MET A 102 2.59 -2.82 -22.66
CA MET A 102 2.65 -4.24 -23.01
C MET A 102 1.37 -4.75 -23.65
N ASN A 103 0.23 -4.16 -23.29
CA ASN A 103 -1.08 -4.68 -23.68
C ASN A 103 -1.71 -3.98 -24.90
N ILE A 104 -1.34 -2.71 -25.18
CA ILE A 104 -2.06 -1.91 -26.17
C ILE A 104 -1.14 -1.12 -27.10
N THR A 105 -0.26 -0.26 -26.56
CA THR A 105 0.34 0.85 -27.32
C THR A 105 1.78 0.63 -27.74
N GLY A 106 2.52 -0.22 -27.05
CA GLY A 106 3.96 -0.43 -27.25
C GLY A 106 4.83 0.79 -26.91
N LYS A 107 4.23 1.91 -26.48
CA LYS A 107 4.93 3.17 -26.18
C LYS A 107 4.42 3.79 -24.89
N MET A 108 5.31 4.37 -24.09
CA MET A 108 4.96 5.13 -22.91
C MET A 108 4.33 6.47 -23.30
N SER A 109 3.14 6.76 -22.79
CA SER A 109 2.41 8.00 -22.99
C SER A 109 1.56 8.33 -21.79
N ILE A 110 1.70 9.52 -21.25
CA ILE A 110 0.87 10.02 -20.14
C ILE A 110 -0.60 10.10 -20.57
N HIS A 111 -0.86 10.54 -21.81
CA HIS A 111 -2.21 10.62 -22.35
C HIS A 111 -2.89 9.25 -22.33
N ASN A 112 -2.22 8.21 -22.84
CA ASN A 112 -2.75 6.85 -22.83
C ASN A 112 -2.93 6.30 -21.41
N SER A 113 -2.01 6.62 -20.49
CA SER A 113 -2.13 6.21 -19.09
C SER A 113 -3.41 6.78 -18.45
N ILE A 114 -3.72 8.04 -18.72
CA ILE A 114 -4.93 8.71 -18.22
C ILE A 114 -6.18 8.14 -18.90
N GLU A 115 -6.15 7.96 -20.23
CA GLU A 115 -7.28 7.49 -21.03
C GLU A 115 -7.72 6.08 -20.62
N PHE A 116 -6.78 5.20 -20.29
CA PHE A 116 -7.06 3.81 -19.97
C PHE A 116 -7.12 3.48 -18.47
N ALA A 117 -6.95 4.46 -17.60
CA ALA A 117 -7.16 4.30 -16.17
C ALA A 117 -8.59 4.63 -15.78
N PHE A 118 -9.23 3.71 -15.06
CA PHE A 118 -10.57 3.93 -14.52
C PHE A 118 -10.55 4.83 -13.28
N PRO A 119 -11.69 5.46 -12.90
CA PRO A 119 -11.80 6.24 -11.67
C PRO A 119 -11.37 5.48 -10.42
N GLU A 120 -11.56 4.16 -10.40
CA GLU A 120 -11.19 3.26 -9.31
C GLU A 120 -9.69 3.26 -9.03
N PHE A 121 -8.86 3.46 -10.06
CA PHE A 121 -7.41 3.64 -9.89
C PHE A 121 -7.10 4.89 -9.05
N TYR A 122 -7.72 6.02 -9.38
CA TYR A 122 -7.47 7.28 -8.67
C TYR A 122 -7.96 7.23 -7.21
N VAL A 123 -9.09 6.58 -6.98
CA VAL A 123 -9.60 6.33 -5.61
C VAL A 123 -8.61 5.45 -4.84
N GLY A 124 -8.11 4.37 -5.45
CA GLY A 124 -7.10 3.49 -4.85
C GLY A 124 -5.84 4.25 -4.49
N LEU A 125 -5.30 5.03 -5.41
CA LEU A 125 -4.09 5.84 -5.21
C LEU A 125 -4.26 6.84 -4.05
N VAL A 126 -5.40 7.52 -3.96
CA VAL A 126 -5.68 8.46 -2.86
C VAL A 126 -5.72 7.71 -1.52
N ILE A 127 -6.37 6.55 -1.47
CA ILE A 127 -6.45 5.74 -0.24
C ILE A 127 -5.05 5.23 0.16
N SER A 128 -4.22 4.81 -0.80
CA SER A 128 -2.82 4.41 -0.54
C SER A 128 -1.97 5.58 -0.03
N LEU A 129 -2.18 6.81 -0.52
CA LEU A 129 -1.54 8.01 0.00
C LEU A 129 -1.99 8.34 1.43
N ILE A 130 -3.29 8.18 1.74
CA ILE A 130 -3.81 8.33 3.10
C ILE A 130 -3.17 7.29 4.03
N MET A 131 -2.96 6.05 3.56
CA MET A 131 -2.28 5.02 4.35
C MET A 131 -0.85 5.42 4.72
N ILE A 132 -0.12 6.11 3.84
CA ILE A 132 1.20 6.66 4.18
C ILE A 132 1.07 7.66 5.34
N ALA A 133 0.11 8.59 5.27
CA ALA A 133 -0.10 9.56 6.35
C ALA A 133 -0.47 8.86 7.67
N VAL A 134 -1.38 7.88 7.64
CA VAL A 134 -1.75 7.08 8.81
C VAL A 134 -0.53 6.38 9.40
N TYR A 135 0.31 5.76 8.57
CA TYR A 135 1.51 5.04 9.02
C TYR A 135 2.47 5.96 9.79
N PHE A 136 2.74 7.15 9.27
CA PHE A 136 3.68 8.08 9.90
C PHE A 136 3.09 8.84 11.10
N CYS A 137 1.75 8.99 11.15
CA CYS A 137 1.05 9.69 12.23
C CYS A 137 0.49 8.75 13.31
N ILE A 138 0.63 7.42 13.17
CA ILE A 138 0.00 6.42 14.05
C ILE A 138 0.30 6.64 15.53
N ASP A 139 1.51 7.09 15.87
CA ASP A 139 1.91 7.32 17.27
C ASP A 139 1.13 8.48 17.91
N LYS A 140 0.57 9.39 17.13
CA LYS A 140 -0.33 10.44 17.60
C LYS A 140 -1.76 9.91 17.75
N ILE A 141 -2.22 9.14 16.77
CA ILE A 141 -3.58 8.58 16.71
C ILE A 141 -3.85 7.60 17.88
N VAL A 142 -2.88 6.81 18.28
CA VAL A 142 -3.07 5.76 19.32
C VAL A 142 -2.87 6.32 20.74
N LYS A 143 -2.29 7.51 20.89
CA LYS A 143 -2.10 8.16 22.21
C LYS A 143 -3.32 8.95 22.69
N GLU A 144 -4.24 9.26 21.78
CA GLU A 144 -5.54 9.88 22.10
C GLU A 144 -6.58 8.79 22.42
#